data_d1a96050567e4192fab57ae33aaef5a7
#
_entry.id   d1a96050567e4192fab57ae33aaef5a7
#
_cell.length_a   1.000
_cell.length_b   1.000
_cell.length_c   1.000
_cell.angle_alpha   90.00
_cell.angle_beta   90.00
_cell.angle_gamma   90.00
#
_symmetry.space_group_name_H-M   'P 1'
#
loop_
_entity.id
_entity.type
_entity.pdbx_description
1 polymer ?
#
loop_
_entity_poly.entity_id
_entity_poly.type
_entity_poly.pdbx_seq_one_letter_code
_entity_poly.pdbx_strand_id
1 'polypeptide(L)'
;MLALKINEILKQQNKTIYWLGKQTGISQNNIGKICNGETSTIRFDTIEKICKALNCSINDIFYTDDPQLKRLLTYHEKGIEKEM
;
A
#
# COMPACT_ATOMS: atom_id res chain seq x y z
N MET A 1 -3.59 -12.46 8.00
CA MET A 1 -2.89 -11.22 8.35
C MET A 1 -2.96 -10.25 7.19
N LEU A 2 -3.18 -8.99 7.47
CA LEU A 2 -3.22 -7.94 6.46
C LEU A 2 -1.97 -7.06 6.61
N ALA A 3 -1.29 -6.78 5.53
CA ALA A 3 -0.07 -6.00 5.55
C ALA A 3 0.05 -5.14 4.30
N LEU A 4 1.07 -4.27 4.27
CA LEU A 4 1.36 -3.45 3.11
C LEU A 4 2.60 -4.01 2.42
N LYS A 5 2.58 -4.07 1.09
CA LYS A 5 3.71 -4.58 0.30
C LYS A 5 4.44 -3.46 -0.43
N ILE A 6 4.65 -2.37 0.27
CA ILE A 6 5.25 -1.17 -0.32
C ILE A 6 6.69 -1.43 -0.77
N ASN A 7 7.45 -2.21 0.01
CA ASN A 7 8.83 -2.54 -0.37
C ASN A 7 8.92 -3.26 -1.70
N GLU A 8 7.99 -4.17 -1.96
CA GLU A 8 7.98 -4.90 -3.22
C GLU A 8 7.72 -3.96 -4.41
N ILE A 9 6.79 -3.03 -4.23
CA ILE A 9 6.47 -2.07 -5.28
C ILE A 9 7.67 -1.16 -5.54
N LEU A 10 8.33 -0.71 -4.48
CA LEU A 10 9.54 0.11 -4.62
C LEU A 10 10.61 -0.61 -5.42
N LYS A 11 10.81 -1.91 -5.13
CA LYS A 11 11.79 -2.71 -5.88
C LYS A 11 11.40 -2.83 -7.35
N GLN A 12 10.12 -3.07 -7.62
CA GLN A 12 9.63 -3.18 -8.98
C GLN A 12 9.84 -1.89 -9.77
N GLN A 13 9.71 -0.76 -9.10
CA GLN A 13 9.87 0.55 -9.73
C GLN A 13 11.29 1.09 -9.64
N ASN A 14 12.18 0.32 -9.03
CA ASN A 14 13.58 0.72 -8.86
C ASN A 14 13.70 2.00 -8.05
N LYS A 15 12.90 2.10 -6.98
CA LYS A 15 12.86 3.25 -6.08
C LYS A 15 13.27 2.86 -4.68
N THR A 16 13.64 3.84 -3.85
CA THR A 16 14.07 3.63 -2.48
C THR A 16 13.06 4.17 -1.48
N ILE A 17 13.17 3.68 -0.23
CA ILE A 17 12.36 4.22 0.87
C ILE A 17 12.65 5.72 1.05
N TYR A 18 13.91 6.12 0.89
CA TYR A 18 14.29 7.52 1.00
C TYR A 18 13.55 8.36 -0.05
N TRP A 19 13.52 7.87 -1.29
CA TRP A 19 12.78 8.54 -2.36
C TRP A 19 11.31 8.69 -2.01
N LEU A 20 10.71 7.63 -1.47
CA LEU A 20 9.29 7.66 -1.13
C LEU A 20 8.99 8.68 -0.03
N GLY A 21 9.86 8.76 0.97
CA GLY A 21 9.72 9.76 2.02
C GLY A 21 9.78 11.17 1.46
N LYS A 22 10.67 11.43 0.53
CA LYS A 22 10.79 12.72 -0.12
C LYS A 22 9.56 13.06 -0.94
N GLN A 23 9.04 12.09 -1.67
CA GLN A 23 7.86 12.31 -2.52
C GLN A 23 6.59 12.56 -1.71
N THR A 24 6.46 11.93 -0.57
CA THR A 24 5.24 12.00 0.23
C THR A 24 5.30 13.07 1.32
N GLY A 25 6.50 13.54 1.66
CA GLY A 25 6.68 14.44 2.79
C GLY A 25 6.62 13.74 4.14
N ILE A 26 6.54 12.42 4.16
CA ILE A 26 6.53 11.64 5.40
C ILE A 26 7.96 11.54 5.92
N SER A 27 8.16 11.66 7.23
CA SER A 27 9.49 11.57 7.81
C SER A 27 10.11 10.20 7.51
N GLN A 28 11.45 10.17 7.41
CA GLN A 28 12.14 8.92 7.11
C GLN A 28 11.89 7.85 8.16
N ASN A 29 11.79 8.25 9.42
CA ASN A 29 11.47 7.31 10.48
C ASN A 29 10.10 6.67 10.29
N ASN A 30 9.10 7.47 9.99
CA ASN A 30 7.74 6.97 9.81
C ASN A 30 7.59 6.14 8.55
N ILE A 31 8.17 6.60 7.45
CA ILE A 31 8.05 5.85 6.18
C ILE A 31 8.79 4.51 6.27
N GLY A 32 9.90 4.48 6.99
CA GLY A 32 10.63 3.25 7.23
C GLY A 32 9.80 2.23 8.00
N LYS A 33 9.13 2.69 9.06
CA LYS A 33 8.25 1.82 9.85
C LYS A 33 7.11 1.27 9.02
N ILE A 34 6.50 2.13 8.20
CA ILE A 34 5.40 1.71 7.33
C ILE A 34 5.88 0.65 6.34
N CYS A 35 7.02 0.89 5.69
CA CYS A 35 7.55 -0.05 4.70
C CYS A 35 7.98 -1.37 5.31
N ASN A 36 8.43 -1.35 6.57
CA ASN A 36 8.90 -2.55 7.25
C ASN A 36 7.79 -3.30 8.00
N GLY A 37 6.56 -2.80 7.92
CA GLY A 37 5.45 -3.47 8.57
C GLY A 37 5.42 -3.32 10.08
N GLU A 38 6.05 -2.27 10.61
CA GLU A 38 6.14 -2.05 12.06
C GLU A 38 5.00 -1.22 12.61
N THR A 39 4.03 -0.83 11.77
CA THR A 39 2.87 -0.08 12.22
C THR A 39 1.65 -0.97 12.19
N SER A 40 0.79 -0.81 13.21
CA SER A 40 -0.50 -1.51 13.24
C SER A 40 -1.65 -0.62 12.77
N THR A 41 -1.40 0.67 12.64
CA THR A 41 -2.39 1.63 12.14
C THR A 41 -1.73 2.52 11.10
N ILE A 42 -2.53 3.03 10.17
CA ILE A 42 -2.05 3.97 9.16
C ILE A 42 -3.21 4.90 8.80
N ARG A 43 -2.90 6.17 8.59
CA ARG A 43 -3.91 7.17 8.25
C ARG A 43 -4.29 7.05 6.78
N PHE A 44 -5.53 7.38 6.48
CA PHE A 44 -6.00 7.32 5.10
C PHE A 44 -5.24 8.29 4.19
N ASP A 45 -4.94 9.49 4.67
CA ASP A 45 -4.20 10.45 3.87
C ASP A 45 -2.76 9.97 3.60
N THR A 46 -2.19 9.22 4.52
CA THR A 46 -0.87 8.61 4.31
C THR A 46 -0.93 7.58 3.19
N ILE A 47 -1.94 6.71 3.22
CA ILE A 47 -2.14 5.72 2.15
C ILE A 47 -2.30 6.41 0.81
N GLU A 48 -3.09 7.48 0.78
CA GLU A 48 -3.35 8.22 -0.45
C GLU A 48 -2.05 8.81 -1.02
N LYS A 49 -1.23 9.41 -0.16
CA LYS A 49 0.04 9.99 -0.59
C LYS A 49 0.97 8.94 -1.17
N ILE A 50 1.04 7.77 -0.52
CA ILE A 50 1.89 6.69 -0.98
C ILE A 50 1.42 6.17 -2.34
N CYS A 51 0.12 5.95 -2.48
CA CYS A 51 -0.44 5.48 -3.75
C CYS A 51 -0.16 6.46 -4.89
N LYS A 52 -0.31 7.73 -4.63
CA LYS A 52 -0.04 8.76 -5.64
C LYS A 52 1.44 8.78 -6.02
N ALA A 53 2.32 8.69 -5.03
CA ALA A 53 3.75 8.70 -5.27
C ALA A 53 4.20 7.49 -6.09
N LEU A 54 3.62 6.33 -5.83
CA LEU A 54 3.95 5.09 -6.51
C LEU A 54 3.12 4.86 -7.77
N ASN A 55 2.15 5.74 -8.03
CA ASN A 55 1.25 5.62 -9.18
C ASN A 55 0.57 4.25 -9.22
N CYS A 56 0.03 3.84 -8.09
CA CYS A 56 -0.65 2.55 -7.98
C CYS A 56 -1.98 2.72 -7.26
N SER A 57 -2.83 1.71 -7.35
CA SER A 57 -4.12 1.72 -6.69
C SER A 57 -3.98 1.24 -5.25
N ILE A 58 -5.02 1.45 -4.45
CA ILE A 58 -5.06 0.96 -3.07
C ILE A 58 -4.89 -0.55 -3.03
N ASN A 59 -5.52 -1.26 -3.96
CA ASN A 59 -5.43 -2.72 -4.01
C ASN A 59 -4.02 -3.21 -4.23
N ASP A 60 -3.19 -2.43 -4.92
CA ASP A 60 -1.83 -2.83 -5.24
C ASP A 60 -0.91 -2.82 -4.03
N ILE A 61 -1.19 -1.99 -3.02
CA ILE A 61 -0.28 -1.86 -1.88
C ILE A 61 -0.62 -2.79 -0.72
N PHE A 62 -1.78 -3.45 -0.74
CA PHE A 62 -2.16 -4.36 0.33
C PHE A 62 -1.79 -5.79 0.02
N TYR A 63 -1.42 -6.52 1.07
CA TYR A 63 -1.11 -7.93 1.00
C TYR A 63 -1.81 -8.65 2.15
N THR A 64 -2.32 -9.83 1.89
CA THR A 64 -2.84 -10.69 2.93
C THR A 64 -2.61 -12.15 2.56
N ASP A 65 -2.37 -12.97 3.57
CA ASP A 65 -2.30 -14.43 3.42
C ASP A 65 -3.62 -15.08 3.81
N ASP A 66 -4.61 -14.30 4.21
CA ASP A 66 -5.93 -14.81 4.58
C ASP A 66 -6.76 -15.01 3.31
N PRO A 67 -7.14 -16.27 2.99
CA PRO A 67 -7.89 -16.53 1.76
C PRO A 67 -9.21 -15.75 1.67
N GLN A 68 -9.86 -15.53 2.79
CA GLN A 68 -11.12 -14.81 2.81
C GLN A 68 -10.91 -13.34 2.45
N LEU A 69 -9.89 -12.71 3.01
CA LEU A 69 -9.58 -11.33 2.70
C LEU A 69 -9.12 -11.17 1.25
N LYS A 70 -8.34 -12.12 0.76
CA LYS A 70 -7.94 -12.11 -0.65
C LYS A 70 -9.15 -12.15 -1.56
N ARG A 71 -10.09 -13.02 -1.25
CA ARG A 71 -11.29 -13.16 -2.06
C ARG A 71 -12.12 -11.89 -2.05
N LEU A 72 -12.22 -11.24 -0.90
CA LEU A 72 -12.97 -10.00 -0.78
C LEU A 72 -12.34 -8.88 -1.62
N LEU A 73 -11.01 -8.77 -1.62
CA LEU A 73 -10.34 -7.78 -2.46
C LEU A 73 -10.61 -8.02 -3.93
N THR A 74 -10.49 -9.28 -4.35
CA THR A 74 -10.76 -9.65 -5.74
C THR A 74 -12.22 -9.42 -6.10
N TYR A 75 -13.12 -9.81 -5.21
CA TYR A 75 -14.55 -9.62 -5.41
C TYR A 75 -14.89 -8.15 -5.56
N HIS A 76 -14.28 -7.31 -4.72
CA HIS A 76 -14.52 -5.88 -4.75
C HIS A 76 -14.14 -5.28 -6.11
N GLU A 77 -13.02 -5.67 -6.67
CA GLU A 77 -12.59 -5.20 -7.98
C GLU A 77 -13.58 -5.56 -9.08
N LYS A 78 -14.11 -6.78 -9.03
CA LYS A 78 -15.02 -7.26 -10.07
C LYS A 78 -16.47 -6.94 -9.77
N GLY A 79 -16.83 -6.96 -8.50
CA GLY A 79 -18.20 -6.80 -8.07
C GLY A 79 -18.75 -5.40 -8.30
N ILE A 80 -17.93 -4.39 -8.10
CA ILE A 80 -18.34 -3.01 -8.28
C ILE A 80 -18.83 -2.78 -9.71
N GLU A 81 -18.14 -3.34 -10.68
CA GLU A 81 -18.52 -3.21 -12.08
C GLU A 81 -19.90 -3.82 -12.36
N LYS A 82 -20.19 -4.93 -11.70
CA LYS A 82 -21.48 -5.60 -11.89
C LYS A 82 -22.61 -4.87 -11.22
N GLU A 83 -22.34 -4.26 -10.09
CA GLU A 83 -23.35 -3.52 -9.36
C GLU A 83 -23.77 -2.25 -10.07
N MET A 84 -22.95 -1.74 -10.91
CA MET A 84 -23.21 -0.54 -11.65
C MET A 84 -23.71 -0.82 -13.05
#